data_51e1367022dda3124a97a90201f12312
#
_entry.id   51e1367022dda3124a97a90201f12312
#
_cell.length_a   1.000
_cell.length_b   1.000
_cell.length_c   1.000
_cell.angle_alpha   90.00
_cell.angle_beta   90.00
_cell.angle_gamma   90.00
#
_symmetry.space_group_name_H-M   'P 1'
#
loop_
_entity.id
_entity.type
_entity.pdbx_description
1 polymer ?
#
loop_
_entity_poly.entity_id
_entity_poly.type
_entity_poly.pdbx_seq_one_letter_code
_entity_poly.pdbx_strand_id
1 'polypeptide(L)'
;TVKYDNLFYMLDGDRFDYFPRAVHEPFSEVSARPHLNLTVESKVMLVYPLALYLFVANDNVKLANAIEERFEAAITDGSFDEFFFNHPLIQDVLKSVRIQDRKIIRISNPNMPAKTPLDRKELWFDINDMDLVKSNY
;
A
#
# COMPACT_ATOMS: atom_id res chain seq x y z
N THR A 1 -0.87 1.79 26.79
CA THR A 1 -0.92 1.57 25.33
C THR A 1 -1.74 2.69 24.72
N VAL A 2 -1.15 3.51 23.86
CA VAL A 2 -1.88 4.56 23.14
C VAL A 2 -2.84 3.87 22.18
N LYS A 3 -4.14 4.18 22.25
CA LYS A 3 -5.10 3.69 21.27
C LYS A 3 -4.82 4.37 19.93
N TYR A 4 -4.96 3.62 18.83
CA TYR A 4 -4.73 4.11 17.46
C TYR A 4 -5.43 5.46 17.20
N ASP A 5 -6.69 5.59 17.55
CA ASP A 5 -7.45 6.84 17.37
C ASP A 5 -6.82 8.04 18.08
N ASN A 6 -6.16 7.84 19.22
CA ASN A 6 -5.53 8.93 19.94
C ASN A 6 -4.38 9.59 19.16
N LEU A 7 -3.77 8.90 18.21
CA LEU A 7 -2.71 9.47 17.38
C LEU A 7 -3.21 10.64 16.53
N PHE A 8 -4.44 10.57 16.04
CA PHE A 8 -5.05 11.67 15.27
C PHE A 8 -5.32 12.89 16.14
N TYR A 9 -5.81 12.71 17.37
CA TYR A 9 -5.97 13.79 18.34
C TYR A 9 -4.63 14.38 18.78
N MET A 10 -3.59 13.58 18.87
CA MET A 10 -2.26 14.05 19.22
C MET A 10 -1.65 14.86 18.08
N LEU A 11 -1.89 14.48 16.81
CA LEU A 11 -1.48 15.23 15.63
C LEU A 11 -2.21 16.57 15.57
N ASP A 12 -3.53 16.58 15.74
CA ASP A 12 -4.36 17.79 15.80
C ASP A 12 -3.96 18.72 16.96
N GLY A 13 -3.50 18.16 18.08
CA GLY A 13 -3.02 18.87 19.26
C GLY A 13 -1.51 19.19 19.26
N ASP A 14 -0.86 19.21 18.10
CA ASP A 14 0.56 19.58 17.91
C ASP A 14 1.55 18.80 18.80
N ARG A 15 1.23 17.53 19.10
CA ARG A 15 2.14 16.64 19.85
C ARG A 15 3.25 16.06 18.95
N PHE A 16 3.04 16.05 17.65
CA PHE A 16 3.99 15.74 16.58
C PHE A 16 3.50 16.36 15.27
N ASP A 17 4.40 16.57 14.32
CA ASP A 17 4.13 17.36 13.11
C ASP A 17 3.53 16.55 11.97
N TYR A 18 3.73 15.24 11.92
CA TYR A 18 3.23 14.37 10.85
C TYR A 18 3.06 12.93 11.31
N PHE A 19 2.14 12.24 10.65
CA PHE A 19 1.83 10.83 10.89
C PHE A 19 1.89 10.05 9.57
N PRO A 20 2.96 9.26 9.32
CA PRO A 20 3.08 8.46 8.11
C PRO A 20 2.00 7.39 8.06
N ARG A 21 1.32 7.32 6.90
CA ARG A 21 0.27 6.34 6.63
C ARG A 21 0.52 5.66 5.30
N ALA A 22 0.05 4.42 5.14
CA ALA A 22 0.03 3.78 3.84
C ALA A 22 -0.91 4.55 2.89
N VAL A 23 -0.55 4.61 1.63
CA VAL A 23 -1.16 5.50 0.62
C VAL A 23 -2.68 5.36 0.50
N HIS A 24 -3.25 4.21 0.86
CA HIS A 24 -4.69 3.94 0.79
C HIS A 24 -5.46 4.31 2.06
N GLU A 25 -4.79 4.75 3.13
CA GLU A 25 -5.42 4.98 4.43
C GLU A 25 -5.82 6.44 4.68
N PRO A 26 -4.96 7.46 4.40
CA PRO A 26 -5.11 8.77 5.01
C PRO A 26 -6.38 9.52 4.58
N PHE A 27 -6.86 9.33 3.36
CA PHE A 27 -8.06 10.04 2.88
C PHE A 27 -9.31 9.62 3.62
N SER A 28 -9.52 8.32 3.80
CA SER A 28 -10.65 7.80 4.58
C SER A 28 -10.52 8.12 6.07
N GLU A 29 -9.31 8.09 6.60
CA GLU A 29 -9.05 8.40 8.01
C GLU A 29 -9.34 9.87 8.35
N VAL A 30 -8.94 10.80 7.49
CA VAL A 30 -9.25 12.23 7.63
C VAL A 30 -10.75 12.47 7.45
N SER A 31 -11.37 11.88 6.43
CA SER A 31 -12.82 12.01 6.20
C SER A 31 -13.65 11.49 7.35
N ALA A 32 -13.21 10.46 8.05
CA ALA A 32 -13.89 9.92 9.22
C ALA A 32 -13.78 10.81 10.46
N ARG A 33 -12.93 11.87 10.42
CA ARG A 33 -12.66 12.77 11.56
C ARG A 33 -12.78 14.24 11.17
N PRO A 34 -13.96 14.69 10.65
CA PRO A 34 -14.12 16.03 10.11
C PRO A 34 -14.03 17.13 11.18
N HIS A 35 -14.05 16.75 12.46
CA HIS A 35 -13.92 17.66 13.61
C HIS A 35 -12.46 17.94 14.00
N LEU A 36 -11.48 17.22 13.41
CA LEU A 36 -10.05 17.45 13.62
C LEU A 36 -9.48 18.27 12.46
N ASN A 37 -8.54 19.14 12.75
CA ASN A 37 -7.85 19.96 11.75
C ASN A 37 -6.69 19.16 11.09
N LEU A 38 -7.05 18.14 10.34
CA LEU A 38 -6.11 17.24 9.67
C LEU A 38 -6.14 17.43 8.16
N THR A 39 -4.98 17.31 7.53
CA THR A 39 -4.87 17.32 6.08
C THR A 39 -3.93 16.22 5.60
N VAL A 40 -4.18 15.71 4.38
CA VAL A 40 -3.26 14.80 3.71
C VAL A 40 -2.24 15.62 2.94
N GLU A 41 -0.96 15.42 3.25
CA GLU A 41 0.13 16.08 2.54
C GLU A 41 0.08 15.71 1.04
N SER A 42 0.24 16.68 0.14
CA SER A 42 -0.02 16.51 -1.30
C SER A 42 1.21 16.63 -2.20
N LYS A 43 2.40 16.94 -1.65
CA LYS A 43 3.60 17.27 -2.43
C LYS A 43 4.70 16.21 -2.37
N VAL A 44 4.71 15.38 -1.33
CA VAL A 44 5.78 14.40 -1.07
C VAL A 44 5.17 13.01 -0.91
N MET A 45 5.90 12.00 -1.39
CA MET A 45 5.58 10.60 -1.13
C MET A 45 6.87 9.84 -0.83
N LEU A 46 6.85 9.06 0.24
CA LEU A 46 7.90 8.10 0.55
C LEU A 46 7.58 6.77 -0.10
N VAL A 47 8.55 6.19 -0.79
CA VAL A 47 8.43 4.87 -1.42
C VAL A 47 9.58 3.99 -0.94
N TYR A 48 9.23 2.86 -0.36
CA TYR A 48 10.18 1.85 0.09
C TYR A 48 9.56 0.45 -0.01
N PRO A 49 10.35 -0.58 -0.25
CA PRO A 49 9.82 -1.94 -0.33
C PRO A 49 9.31 -2.37 1.04
N LEU A 50 8.05 -2.84 1.06
CA LEU A 50 7.40 -3.42 2.22
C LEU A 50 6.50 -4.57 1.75
N ALA A 51 6.92 -5.79 2.02
CA ALA A 51 6.16 -6.98 1.62
C ALA A 51 5.06 -7.31 2.63
N LEU A 52 3.90 -7.69 2.11
CA LEU A 52 2.84 -8.34 2.88
C LEU A 52 2.93 -9.85 2.66
N TYR A 53 2.88 -10.61 3.73
CA TYR A 53 2.95 -12.06 3.69
C TYR A 53 1.65 -12.69 4.19
N LEU A 54 1.21 -13.74 3.52
CA LEU A 54 0.18 -14.62 4.02
C LEU A 54 0.80 -15.63 4.98
N PHE A 55 0.21 -15.78 6.14
CA PHE A 55 0.64 -16.74 7.16
C PHE A 55 -0.36 -17.87 7.27
N VAL A 56 0.13 -19.08 7.31
CA VAL A 56 -0.63 -20.28 7.62
C VAL A 56 -0.01 -20.99 8.81
N ALA A 57 -0.73 -21.90 9.46
CA ALA A 57 -0.16 -22.73 10.51
C ALA A 57 1.03 -23.51 9.97
N ASN A 58 2.10 -23.62 10.76
CA ASN A 58 3.40 -24.17 10.31
C ASN A 58 3.33 -25.62 9.84
N ASP A 59 2.37 -26.39 10.35
CA ASP A 59 2.09 -27.77 9.98
C ASP A 59 1.11 -27.92 8.80
N ASN A 60 0.47 -26.82 8.36
CA ASN A 60 -0.48 -26.84 7.26
C ASN A 60 0.19 -26.62 5.90
N VAL A 61 1.16 -27.48 5.59
CA VAL A 61 1.93 -27.43 4.34
C VAL A 61 1.03 -27.54 3.11
N LYS A 62 -0.06 -28.32 3.20
CA LYS A 62 -1.01 -28.48 2.08
C LYS A 62 -1.67 -27.16 1.71
N LEU A 63 -2.07 -26.37 2.70
CA LEU A 63 -2.68 -25.05 2.44
C LEU A 63 -1.63 -24.07 1.91
N ALA A 64 -0.42 -24.07 2.47
CA ALA A 64 0.67 -23.22 1.99
C ALA A 64 0.93 -23.43 0.49
N ASN A 65 1.14 -24.70 0.10
CA ASN A 65 1.41 -25.07 -1.30
C ASN A 65 0.22 -24.70 -2.22
N ALA A 66 -1.01 -24.93 -1.77
CA ALA A 66 -2.20 -24.59 -2.55
C ALA A 66 -2.34 -23.07 -2.77
N ILE A 67 -2.01 -22.26 -1.77
CA ILE A 67 -2.01 -20.80 -1.90
C ILE A 67 -0.93 -20.37 -2.89
N GLU A 68 0.29 -20.85 -2.73
CA GLU A 68 1.41 -20.54 -3.62
C GLU A 68 1.07 -20.87 -5.08
N GLU A 69 0.62 -22.11 -5.34
CA GLU A 69 0.23 -22.57 -6.69
C GLU A 69 -0.85 -21.67 -7.31
N ARG A 70 -1.87 -21.27 -6.55
CA ARG A 70 -2.95 -20.44 -7.05
C ARG A 70 -2.52 -18.99 -7.29
N PHE A 71 -1.65 -18.45 -6.45
CA PHE A 71 -1.08 -17.11 -6.69
C PHE A 71 -0.22 -17.08 -7.94
N GLU A 72 0.67 -18.07 -8.12
CA GLU A 72 1.51 -18.17 -9.33
C GLU A 72 0.65 -18.31 -10.60
N ALA A 73 -0.42 -19.10 -10.54
CA ALA A 73 -1.35 -19.22 -11.66
C ALA A 73 -2.02 -17.88 -11.98
N ALA A 74 -2.54 -17.18 -10.97
CA ALA A 74 -3.23 -15.90 -11.14
C ALA A 74 -2.29 -14.79 -11.66
N ILE A 75 -1.02 -14.80 -11.26
CA ILE A 75 0.00 -13.90 -11.80
C ILE A 75 0.26 -14.23 -13.28
N THR A 76 0.40 -15.52 -13.60
CA THR A 76 0.74 -15.98 -14.95
C THR A 76 -0.38 -15.72 -15.95
N ASP A 77 -1.64 -15.88 -15.56
CA ASP A 77 -2.81 -15.68 -16.44
C ASP A 77 -3.34 -14.24 -16.45
N GLY A 78 -2.76 -13.34 -15.62
CA GLY A 78 -3.12 -11.93 -15.53
C GLY A 78 -4.34 -11.63 -14.67
N SER A 79 -5.01 -12.64 -14.11
CA SER A 79 -6.22 -12.44 -13.29
C SER A 79 -5.91 -11.73 -11.96
N PHE A 80 -4.66 -11.84 -11.46
CA PHE A 80 -4.23 -11.09 -10.29
C PHE A 80 -4.17 -9.58 -10.57
N ASP A 81 -3.58 -9.17 -11.69
CA ASP A 81 -3.51 -7.76 -12.09
C ASP A 81 -4.91 -7.20 -12.35
N GLU A 82 -5.77 -7.95 -13.04
CA GLU A 82 -7.16 -7.57 -13.26
C GLU A 82 -7.89 -7.35 -11.93
N PHE A 83 -7.77 -8.27 -10.98
CA PHE A 83 -8.35 -8.12 -9.64
C PHE A 83 -7.79 -6.92 -8.90
N PHE A 84 -6.45 -6.76 -8.89
CA PHE A 84 -5.77 -5.69 -8.15
C PHE A 84 -6.19 -4.31 -8.66
N PHE A 85 -6.06 -4.08 -9.96
CA PHE A 85 -6.34 -2.77 -10.54
C PHE A 85 -7.83 -2.41 -10.57
N ASN A 86 -8.73 -3.39 -10.62
CA ASN A 86 -10.18 -3.14 -10.55
C ASN A 86 -10.72 -3.09 -9.11
N HIS A 87 -9.90 -3.38 -8.09
CA HIS A 87 -10.35 -3.31 -6.71
C HIS A 87 -10.69 -1.86 -6.33
N PRO A 88 -11.88 -1.58 -5.72
CA PRO A 88 -12.33 -0.22 -5.41
C PRO A 88 -11.31 0.59 -4.61
N LEU A 89 -10.65 -0.03 -3.62
CA LEU A 89 -9.61 0.61 -2.81
C LEU A 89 -8.45 1.12 -3.66
N ILE A 90 -8.01 0.33 -4.63
CA ILE A 90 -6.90 0.71 -5.52
C ILE A 90 -7.34 1.82 -6.46
N GLN A 91 -8.54 1.73 -7.02
CA GLN A 91 -9.13 2.76 -7.86
C GLN A 91 -9.26 4.10 -7.11
N ASP A 92 -9.67 4.10 -5.86
CA ASP A 92 -9.76 5.30 -5.03
C ASP A 92 -8.38 5.89 -4.75
N VAL A 93 -7.36 5.06 -4.50
CA VAL A 93 -5.97 5.51 -4.35
C VAL A 93 -5.47 6.18 -5.63
N LEU A 94 -5.65 5.54 -6.78
CA LEU A 94 -5.20 6.07 -8.06
C LEU A 94 -5.82 7.43 -8.38
N LYS A 95 -7.09 7.65 -8.02
CA LYS A 95 -7.80 8.92 -8.22
C LYS A 95 -7.40 10.00 -7.21
N SER A 96 -7.26 9.65 -5.93
CA SER A 96 -7.13 10.60 -4.83
C SER A 96 -5.69 11.04 -4.58
N VAL A 97 -4.73 10.15 -4.81
CA VAL A 97 -3.33 10.37 -4.41
C VAL A 97 -2.60 11.34 -5.34
N ARG A 98 -2.98 11.41 -6.63
CA ARG A 98 -2.34 12.26 -7.64
C ARG A 98 -0.81 12.10 -7.61
N ILE A 99 -0.34 10.88 -7.77
CA ILE A 99 1.08 10.50 -7.61
C ILE A 99 1.99 11.34 -8.53
N GLN A 100 1.52 11.67 -9.73
CA GLN A 100 2.24 12.49 -10.72
C GLN A 100 2.58 13.90 -10.21
N ASP A 101 1.85 14.41 -9.22
CA ASP A 101 2.06 15.74 -8.67
C ASP A 101 2.99 15.74 -7.44
N ARG A 102 3.50 14.57 -7.07
CA ARG A 102 4.29 14.38 -5.85
C ARG A 102 5.77 14.20 -6.13
N LYS A 103 6.59 14.77 -5.27
CA LYS A 103 8.02 14.45 -5.22
C LYS A 103 8.19 13.08 -4.57
N ILE A 104 8.63 12.10 -5.35
CA ILE A 104 8.88 10.75 -4.88
C ILE A 104 10.27 10.70 -4.21
N ILE A 105 10.30 10.28 -2.95
CA ILE A 105 11.54 10.02 -2.20
C ILE A 105 11.62 8.50 -1.99
N ARG A 106 12.58 7.88 -2.68
CA ARG A 106 12.83 6.44 -2.54
C ARG A 106 13.83 6.20 -1.44
N ILE A 107 13.48 5.32 -0.51
CA ILE A 107 14.36 4.90 0.59
C ILE A 107 14.48 3.37 0.60
N SER A 108 15.64 2.89 1.03
CA SER A 108 15.87 1.46 1.22
C SER A 108 15.19 0.98 2.51
N ASN A 109 14.83 -0.30 2.54
CA ASN A 109 14.38 -0.98 3.75
C ASN A 109 15.45 -2.01 4.18
N PRO A 110 16.34 -1.66 5.11
CA PRO A 110 17.41 -2.55 5.56
C PRO A 110 16.91 -3.77 6.36
N ASN A 111 15.65 -3.73 6.80
CA ASN A 111 15.03 -4.79 7.58
C ASN A 111 14.27 -5.81 6.72
N MET A 112 14.40 -5.74 5.40
CA MET A 112 13.78 -6.74 4.52
C MET A 112 14.42 -8.10 4.73
N PRO A 113 13.61 -9.18 4.90
CA PRO A 113 14.15 -10.54 4.93
C PRO A 113 14.93 -10.85 3.65
N ALA A 114 16.08 -11.50 3.80
CA ALA A 114 16.96 -11.82 2.66
C ALA A 114 16.31 -12.70 1.56
N LYS A 115 15.24 -13.42 1.93
CA LYS A 115 14.47 -14.27 1.00
C LYS A 115 13.33 -13.54 0.30
N THR A 116 13.11 -12.24 0.59
CA THR A 116 12.06 -11.48 -0.09
C THR A 116 12.42 -11.33 -1.57
N PRO A 117 11.55 -11.73 -2.50
CA PRO A 117 11.86 -11.77 -3.93
C PRO A 117 11.75 -10.37 -4.55
N LEU A 118 12.76 -9.51 -4.32
CA LEU A 118 12.80 -8.12 -4.81
C LEU A 118 13.02 -8.04 -6.32
N ASP A 119 13.50 -9.10 -6.94
CA ASP A 119 13.73 -9.25 -8.37
C ASP A 119 12.48 -9.65 -9.18
N ARG A 120 11.46 -10.14 -8.49
CA ARG A 120 10.16 -10.50 -9.09
C ARG A 120 9.26 -9.27 -9.25
N LYS A 121 9.40 -8.56 -10.35
CA LYS A 121 8.71 -7.28 -10.62
C LYS A 121 7.20 -7.38 -10.53
N GLU A 122 6.63 -8.50 -10.92
CA GLU A 122 5.19 -8.78 -10.88
C GLU A 122 4.59 -8.79 -9.47
N LEU A 123 5.43 -8.86 -8.43
CA LEU A 123 5.00 -8.79 -7.02
C LEU A 123 5.06 -7.37 -6.44
N TRP A 124 5.58 -6.41 -7.20
CA TRP A 124 5.83 -5.07 -6.68
C TRP A 124 5.13 -4.03 -7.54
N PHE A 125 4.23 -3.27 -6.92
CA PHE A 125 3.62 -2.15 -7.60
C PHE A 125 4.67 -1.08 -7.91
N ASP A 126 4.88 -0.79 -9.20
CA ASP A 126 5.70 0.36 -9.62
C ASP A 126 4.78 1.54 -9.96
N ILE A 127 5.10 2.69 -9.37
CA ILE A 127 4.42 3.96 -9.64
C ILE A 127 4.47 4.32 -11.14
N ASN A 128 5.52 3.91 -11.84
CA ASN A 128 5.66 4.16 -13.27
C ASN A 128 4.67 3.34 -14.11
N ASP A 129 4.14 2.24 -13.58
CA ASP A 129 3.13 1.42 -14.27
C ASP A 129 1.72 2.07 -14.26
N MET A 130 1.55 3.19 -13.57
CA MET A 130 0.28 3.91 -13.53
C MET A 130 -0.16 4.48 -14.90
N ASP A 131 0.75 4.69 -15.83
CA ASP A 131 0.40 5.13 -17.18
C ASP A 131 -0.25 4.00 -18.01
N LEU A 132 0.03 2.74 -17.68
CA LEU A 132 -0.61 1.57 -18.28
C LEU A 132 -2.08 1.44 -17.86
N VAL A 133 -2.42 1.86 -16.65
CA VAL A 133 -3.81 1.84 -16.15
C VAL A 133 -4.69 2.86 -16.87
N LYS A 134 -4.13 4.01 -17.27
CA LYS A 134 -4.86 5.07 -17.99
C LYS A 134 -5.17 4.72 -19.45
N SER A 135 -4.45 3.78 -20.05
CA SER A 135 -4.62 3.42 -21.47
C SER A 135 -5.71 2.38 -21.70
N ASN A 136 -6.26 1.78 -20.67
CA ASN A 136 -7.26 0.71 -20.76
C ASN A 136 -8.68 1.14 -20.35
N TYR A 137 -8.94 2.45 -20.14
CA TYR A 137 -10.26 3.01 -19.82
C TYR A 137 -10.59 4.25 -20.64
#